data_b362925a93faf728a1eaa44b2c119a0d
#
_entry.id   b362925a93faf728a1eaa44b2c119a0d
#
_cell.length_a   1.000
_cell.length_b   1.000
_cell.length_c   1.000
_cell.angle_alpha   90.00
_cell.angle_beta   90.00
_cell.angle_gamma   90.00
#
_symmetry.space_group_name_H-M   'P 1'
#
loop_
_entity.id
_entity.type
_entity.pdbx_description
1 polymer ?
#
loop_
_entity_poly.entity_id
_entity_poly.type
_entity_poly.pdbx_seq_one_letter_code
_entity_poly.pdbx_strand_id
1 'polypeptide(L)'
;MENKDGFYKIIIRNNKLLFAIFISTIVFLIVTIPVPKFNGDISGFNLEKNEEFIKYQKTDSIFKNRSKIYLEVIPYSDNRKEIQKEIQKISQEITSKYKNSSVTSPLPYYNKMIRHWKIKNNQLSTFLKQAKEVPELKKLISKDLKSFLVIISFDDFKSIDIDYLNSIFQRPSPEIKKINIFSIAHLETSIEKYVTKDVINLTLLILIFFSLYIIFSFRDFKALIFMGFTILGPISISLLVFYFLNVQVNLISLLVFPIVLILALSDSIHLLTGYVKFKHIKNRDIRTEKVIANYFIPSFFSSLTTSAAFLSFYFFNDSVFIQQFGMITSIALMLEFLIVFSIAPFLLTRLHIKKINDYNINMVSNFLFKNKKTITVGLIIVLITSLTLVNKLSVRTSSDIFFPVKS
;
A
#
# COMPACT_ATOMS: atom_id res chain seq x y z
N MET A 1 2.95 45.82 13.86
CA MET A 1 2.56 44.48 14.30
C MET A 1 1.03 44.24 14.28
N GLU A 2 0.25 45.20 13.80
CA GLU A 2 -1.24 45.20 13.90
C GLU A 2 -2.00 44.45 12.80
N ASN A 3 -1.36 44.03 11.73
CA ASN A 3 -2.07 43.47 10.57
C ASN A 3 -2.00 41.93 10.44
N LYS A 4 -1.38 41.22 11.40
CA LYS A 4 -1.35 39.75 11.44
C LYS A 4 -2.60 39.13 12.09
N ASP A 5 -3.46 39.95 12.65
CA ASP A 5 -4.64 39.51 13.43
C ASP A 5 -5.86 39.10 12.57
N GLY A 6 -5.82 39.29 11.25
CA GLY A 6 -7.01 39.18 10.43
C GLY A 6 -7.50 37.74 10.16
N PHE A 7 -6.63 36.82 9.78
CA PHE A 7 -7.04 35.54 9.20
C PHE A 7 -7.60 34.56 10.24
N TYR A 8 -6.90 34.32 11.34
CA TYR A 8 -7.40 33.42 12.38
C TYR A 8 -8.61 33.95 13.14
N LYS A 9 -8.79 35.30 13.26
CA LYS A 9 -10.02 35.88 13.78
C LYS A 9 -11.23 35.56 12.90
N ILE A 10 -11.07 35.53 11.59
CA ILE A 10 -12.12 35.12 10.66
C ILE A 10 -12.50 33.66 10.87
N ILE A 11 -11.52 32.78 11.02
CA ILE A 11 -11.73 31.35 11.28
C ILE A 11 -12.50 31.16 12.60
N ILE A 12 -12.10 31.85 13.66
CA ILE A 12 -12.74 31.74 14.98
C ILE A 12 -14.15 32.28 14.95
N ARG A 13 -14.37 33.45 14.32
CA ARG A 13 -15.70 34.05 14.19
C ARG A 13 -16.66 33.15 13.42
N ASN A 14 -16.20 32.48 12.40
CA ASN A 14 -17.02 31.66 11.54
C ASN A 14 -16.91 30.13 11.86
N ASN A 15 -16.42 29.74 13.05
CA ASN A 15 -16.14 28.38 13.41
C ASN A 15 -17.33 27.45 13.29
N LYS A 16 -18.57 27.91 13.57
CA LYS A 16 -19.80 27.11 13.42
C LYS A 16 -20.10 26.83 11.96
N LEU A 17 -19.94 27.83 11.08
CA LEU A 17 -20.16 27.69 9.64
C LEU A 17 -19.11 26.74 9.02
N LEU A 18 -17.85 26.91 9.38
CA LEU A 18 -16.76 26.04 8.90
C LEU A 18 -16.96 24.59 9.34
N PHE A 19 -17.39 24.37 10.59
CA PHE A 19 -17.71 23.04 11.06
C PHE A 19 -18.93 22.42 10.36
N ALA A 20 -19.97 23.22 10.09
CA ALA A 20 -21.13 22.76 9.32
C ALA A 20 -20.76 22.40 7.87
N ILE A 21 -19.95 23.22 7.20
CA ILE A 21 -19.42 22.94 5.87
C ILE A 21 -18.62 21.62 5.89
N PHE A 22 -17.75 21.45 6.88
CA PHE A 22 -16.96 20.25 7.06
C PHE A 22 -17.84 18.98 7.19
N ILE A 23 -18.84 19.01 8.07
CA ILE A 23 -19.77 17.88 8.21
C ILE A 23 -20.54 17.62 6.91
N SER A 24 -21.03 18.68 6.26
CA SER A 24 -21.73 18.55 4.98
C SER A 24 -20.84 17.93 3.90
N THR A 25 -19.56 18.30 3.87
CA THR A 25 -18.58 17.73 2.94
C THR A 25 -18.36 16.24 3.21
N ILE A 26 -18.21 15.84 4.48
CA ILE A 26 -18.07 14.40 4.82
C ILE A 26 -19.32 13.62 4.41
N VAL A 27 -20.52 14.14 4.73
CA VAL A 27 -21.78 13.48 4.35
C VAL A 27 -21.89 13.36 2.83
N PHE A 28 -21.60 14.43 2.11
CA PHE A 28 -21.57 14.43 0.64
C PHE A 28 -20.60 13.35 0.11
N LEU A 29 -19.40 13.26 0.66
CA LEU A 29 -18.40 12.26 0.28
C LEU A 29 -18.90 10.83 0.46
N ILE A 30 -19.47 10.53 1.62
CA ILE A 30 -19.99 9.18 1.93
C ILE A 30 -21.11 8.78 0.97
N VAL A 31 -21.96 9.74 0.57
CA VAL A 31 -23.14 9.47 -0.25
C VAL A 31 -22.81 9.43 -1.75
N THR A 32 -21.88 10.26 -2.23
CA THR A 32 -21.69 10.49 -3.66
C THR A 32 -20.43 9.89 -4.24
N ILE A 33 -19.38 9.73 -3.43
CA ILE A 33 -18.10 9.24 -3.95
C ILE A 33 -17.99 7.73 -3.75
N PRO A 34 -17.87 6.96 -4.84
CA PRO A 34 -17.57 5.54 -4.74
C PRO A 34 -16.18 5.36 -4.13
N VAL A 35 -16.00 4.31 -3.34
CA VAL A 35 -14.68 3.95 -2.82
C VAL A 35 -13.70 3.88 -3.99
N PRO A 36 -12.55 4.58 -3.92
CA PRO A 36 -11.59 4.56 -5.00
C PRO A 36 -11.19 3.14 -5.35
N LYS A 37 -11.22 2.81 -6.64
CA LYS A 37 -10.76 1.50 -7.09
C LYS A 37 -9.25 1.41 -6.90
N PHE A 38 -8.82 0.31 -6.32
CA PHE A 38 -7.40 -0.02 -6.27
C PHE A 38 -6.93 -0.49 -7.65
N ASN A 39 -5.76 -0.05 -8.06
CA ASN A 39 -5.07 -0.53 -9.24
C ASN A 39 -3.84 -1.32 -8.83
N GLY A 40 -3.94 -2.64 -8.91
CA GLY A 40 -2.83 -3.57 -8.64
C GLY A 40 -1.82 -3.70 -9.78
N ASP A 41 -2.06 -3.02 -10.90
CA ASP A 41 -1.13 -3.02 -12.05
C ASP A 41 0.25 -2.50 -11.62
N ILE A 42 1.27 -3.32 -11.81
CA ILE A 42 2.66 -2.97 -11.49
C ILE A 42 3.36 -2.23 -12.63
N SER A 43 2.71 -2.06 -13.77
CA SER A 43 3.30 -1.40 -14.95
C SER A 43 3.68 0.06 -14.69
N GLY A 44 2.99 0.75 -13.77
CA GLY A 44 3.31 2.12 -13.38
C GLY A 44 4.64 2.29 -12.63
N PHE A 45 5.29 1.19 -12.23
CA PHE A 45 6.69 1.23 -11.79
C PHE A 45 7.67 1.33 -12.94
N ASN A 46 7.24 0.96 -14.15
CA ASN A 46 8.06 1.08 -15.33
C ASN A 46 8.30 2.56 -15.65
N LEU A 47 9.51 2.84 -16.08
CA LEU A 47 9.92 4.18 -16.45
C LEU A 47 9.33 4.49 -17.83
N GLU A 48 8.17 5.14 -17.92
CA GLU A 48 7.48 5.42 -19.18
C GLU A 48 8.35 6.22 -20.16
N LYS A 49 9.30 6.99 -19.65
CA LYS A 49 10.28 7.74 -20.44
C LYS A 49 11.51 6.92 -20.83
N ASN A 50 11.63 5.67 -20.37
CA ASN A 50 12.77 4.83 -20.70
C ASN A 50 12.63 4.32 -22.14
N GLU A 51 13.66 4.55 -22.97
CA GLU A 51 13.68 4.13 -24.37
C GLU A 51 13.50 2.62 -24.55
N GLU A 52 14.03 1.81 -23.64
CA GLU A 52 13.88 0.35 -23.68
C GLU A 52 12.44 -0.06 -23.41
N PHE A 53 11.75 0.61 -22.46
CA PHE A 53 10.35 0.34 -22.19
C PHE A 53 9.46 0.76 -23.36
N ILE A 54 9.72 1.90 -24.01
CA ILE A 54 9.01 2.33 -25.21
C ILE A 54 9.21 1.33 -26.35
N LYS A 55 10.45 0.83 -26.55
CA LYS A 55 10.74 -0.23 -27.53
C LYS A 55 10.01 -1.52 -27.20
N TYR A 56 9.97 -1.91 -25.91
CA TYR A 56 9.22 -3.07 -25.44
C TYR A 56 7.71 -2.92 -25.75
N GLN A 57 7.08 -1.80 -25.37
CA GLN A 57 5.66 -1.56 -25.66
C GLN A 57 5.37 -1.61 -27.16
N LYS A 58 6.22 -1.00 -27.99
CA LYS A 58 6.06 -1.06 -29.44
C LYS A 58 6.15 -2.50 -29.97
N THR A 59 7.11 -3.28 -29.47
CA THR A 59 7.26 -4.69 -29.83
C THR A 59 6.05 -5.51 -29.38
N ASP A 60 5.59 -5.30 -28.16
CA ASP A 60 4.42 -5.96 -27.60
C ASP A 60 3.14 -5.67 -28.40
N SER A 61 2.96 -4.43 -28.83
CA SER A 61 1.82 -4.02 -29.66
C SER A 61 1.83 -4.69 -31.06
N ILE A 62 3.02 -4.95 -31.62
CA ILE A 62 3.17 -5.59 -32.93
C ILE A 62 2.97 -7.12 -32.83
N PHE A 63 3.59 -7.75 -31.83
CA PHE A 63 3.61 -9.21 -31.69
C PHE A 63 2.47 -9.75 -30.84
N LYS A 64 1.62 -8.88 -30.23
CA LYS A 64 0.50 -9.26 -29.35
C LYS A 64 0.91 -10.37 -28.39
N ASN A 65 1.86 -10.07 -27.51
CA ASN A 65 2.31 -11.04 -26.51
C ASN A 65 1.10 -11.51 -25.70
N ARG A 66 0.78 -12.78 -25.81
CA ARG A 66 -0.31 -13.38 -25.03
C ARG A 66 0.08 -13.40 -23.57
N SER A 67 -0.79 -12.96 -22.73
CA SER A 67 -0.62 -13.06 -21.28
C SER A 67 -0.59 -14.53 -20.88
N LYS A 68 0.37 -14.92 -20.02
CA LYS A 68 0.63 -16.31 -19.64
C LYS A 68 0.42 -16.55 -18.17
N ILE A 69 -0.24 -17.64 -17.84
CA ILE A 69 -0.28 -18.23 -16.51
C ILE A 69 0.58 -19.50 -16.53
N TYR A 70 1.50 -19.59 -15.61
CA TYR A 70 2.35 -20.74 -15.43
C TYR A 70 1.83 -21.56 -14.25
N LEU A 71 1.56 -22.84 -14.46
CA LEU A 71 1.11 -23.77 -13.46
C LEU A 71 2.18 -24.81 -13.22
N GLU A 72 2.77 -24.81 -12.04
CA GLU A 72 3.60 -25.94 -11.61
C GLU A 72 2.69 -27.03 -11.08
N VAL A 73 2.69 -28.17 -11.75
CA VAL A 73 1.91 -29.35 -11.38
C VAL A 73 2.79 -30.32 -10.64
N ILE A 74 2.46 -30.59 -9.38
CA ILE A 74 3.13 -31.60 -8.53
C ILE A 74 2.20 -32.79 -8.42
N PRO A 75 2.52 -33.92 -9.03
CA PRO A 75 1.67 -35.11 -9.01
C PRO A 75 1.79 -35.90 -7.70
N TYR A 76 0.75 -36.67 -7.37
CA TYR A 76 0.79 -37.73 -6.37
C TYR A 76 1.21 -39.07 -7.00
N SER A 77 0.65 -39.36 -8.16
CA SER A 77 0.79 -40.65 -8.81
C SER A 77 1.85 -40.59 -9.91
N ASP A 78 2.44 -41.72 -10.20
CA ASP A 78 3.35 -41.89 -11.37
C ASP A 78 2.59 -42.29 -12.64
N ASN A 79 1.25 -42.30 -12.61
CA ASN A 79 0.41 -42.65 -13.74
C ASN A 79 0.19 -41.47 -14.69
N ARG A 80 1.04 -41.38 -15.69
CA ARG A 80 1.01 -40.29 -16.68
C ARG A 80 -0.35 -40.13 -17.40
N LYS A 81 -1.03 -41.21 -17.74
CA LYS A 81 -2.30 -41.16 -18.50
C LYS A 81 -3.42 -40.52 -17.67
N GLU A 82 -3.51 -40.87 -16.39
CA GLU A 82 -4.54 -40.30 -15.51
C GLU A 82 -4.26 -38.81 -15.22
N ILE A 83 -3.00 -38.45 -14.96
CA ILE A 83 -2.59 -37.05 -14.80
C ILE A 83 -2.89 -36.25 -16.08
N GLN A 84 -2.61 -36.84 -17.27
CA GLN A 84 -2.93 -36.18 -18.55
C GLN A 84 -4.44 -35.98 -18.72
N LYS A 85 -5.29 -36.92 -18.35
CA LYS A 85 -6.75 -36.76 -18.39
C LYS A 85 -7.21 -35.63 -17.47
N GLU A 86 -6.64 -35.53 -16.27
CA GLU A 86 -6.99 -34.49 -15.33
C GLU A 86 -6.62 -33.10 -15.84
N ILE A 87 -5.42 -32.96 -16.42
CA ILE A 87 -5.00 -31.69 -17.04
C ILE A 87 -5.87 -31.36 -18.27
N GLN A 88 -6.29 -32.37 -19.04
CA GLN A 88 -7.21 -32.15 -20.15
C GLN A 88 -8.58 -31.66 -19.69
N LYS A 89 -9.15 -32.16 -18.58
CA LYS A 89 -10.39 -31.66 -18.00
C LYS A 89 -10.25 -30.18 -17.60
N ILE A 90 -9.19 -29.87 -16.88
CA ILE A 90 -8.87 -28.49 -16.49
C ILE A 90 -8.73 -27.60 -17.74
N SER A 91 -8.01 -28.07 -18.75
CA SER A 91 -7.83 -27.36 -20.02
C SER A 91 -9.16 -27.12 -20.73
N GLN A 92 -10.03 -28.10 -20.81
CA GLN A 92 -11.34 -27.98 -21.46
C GLN A 92 -12.26 -26.99 -20.71
N GLU A 93 -12.24 -27.04 -19.38
CA GLU A 93 -13.02 -26.11 -18.54
C GLU A 93 -12.57 -24.66 -18.77
N ILE A 94 -11.26 -24.41 -18.83
CA ILE A 94 -10.69 -23.09 -19.07
C ILE A 94 -11.01 -22.61 -20.50
N THR A 95 -10.78 -23.44 -21.51
CA THR A 95 -10.99 -23.06 -22.90
C THR A 95 -12.47 -22.92 -23.26
N SER A 96 -13.37 -23.59 -22.57
CA SER A 96 -14.82 -23.38 -22.74
C SER A 96 -15.28 -22.01 -22.23
N LYS A 97 -14.73 -21.53 -21.12
CA LYS A 97 -15.03 -20.19 -20.56
C LYS A 97 -14.29 -19.09 -21.32
N TYR A 98 -13.04 -19.34 -21.67
CA TYR A 98 -12.15 -18.35 -22.33
C TYR A 98 -11.79 -18.85 -23.74
N LYS A 99 -12.65 -18.54 -24.72
CA LYS A 99 -12.58 -19.09 -26.09
C LYS A 99 -11.23 -18.91 -26.80
N ASN A 100 -10.49 -17.84 -26.48
CA ASN A 100 -9.19 -17.55 -27.10
C ASN A 100 -8.01 -17.95 -26.22
N SER A 101 -8.22 -18.86 -25.27
CA SER A 101 -7.12 -19.40 -24.47
C SER A 101 -6.52 -20.65 -25.09
N SER A 102 -5.23 -20.86 -24.83
CA SER A 102 -4.53 -22.09 -25.21
C SER A 102 -3.76 -22.65 -24.03
N VAL A 103 -3.76 -23.98 -23.91
CA VAL A 103 -3.06 -24.68 -22.83
C VAL A 103 -1.94 -25.53 -23.42
N THR A 104 -0.71 -25.27 -22.97
CA THR A 104 0.50 -26.00 -23.37
C THR A 104 1.01 -26.83 -22.19
N SER A 105 1.13 -28.12 -22.39
CA SER A 105 1.66 -29.11 -21.41
C SER A 105 2.70 -29.99 -22.05
N PRO A 106 3.71 -30.50 -21.32
CA PRO A 106 4.64 -31.45 -21.87
C PRO A 106 4.00 -32.85 -22.17
N LEU A 107 2.93 -33.18 -21.47
CA LEU A 107 2.35 -34.54 -21.52
C LEU A 107 1.83 -34.97 -22.90
N PRO A 108 1.19 -34.17 -23.75
CA PRO A 108 0.76 -34.56 -25.09
C PRO A 108 1.90 -34.93 -26.05
N TYR A 109 3.10 -34.42 -25.78
CA TYR A 109 4.28 -34.74 -26.61
C TYR A 109 4.75 -36.20 -26.50
N TYR A 110 4.26 -36.92 -25.49
CA TYR A 110 4.58 -38.34 -25.31
C TYR A 110 4.32 -39.17 -26.56
N ASN A 111 3.21 -39.00 -27.26
CA ASN A 111 2.88 -39.75 -28.45
C ASN A 111 3.86 -39.48 -29.61
N LYS A 112 4.45 -38.30 -29.70
CA LYS A 112 5.51 -37.99 -30.66
C LYS A 112 6.82 -38.63 -30.24
N MET A 113 7.12 -38.68 -28.95
CA MET A 113 8.35 -39.29 -28.41
C MET A 113 8.34 -40.82 -28.49
N ILE A 114 7.17 -41.48 -28.34
CA ILE A 114 7.07 -42.95 -28.47
C ILE A 114 7.62 -43.42 -29.81
N ARG A 115 7.34 -42.74 -30.93
CA ARG A 115 7.79 -43.11 -32.26
C ARG A 115 9.32 -43.05 -32.41
N HIS A 116 9.98 -42.14 -31.68
CA HIS A 116 11.43 -41.96 -31.78
C HIS A 116 12.22 -42.74 -30.72
N TRP A 117 11.69 -42.86 -29.48
CA TRP A 117 12.45 -43.30 -28.30
C TRP A 117 11.98 -44.64 -27.71
N LYS A 118 11.02 -45.30 -28.34
CA LYS A 118 10.46 -46.64 -27.92
C LYS A 118 9.99 -46.67 -26.45
N ILE A 119 9.41 -45.59 -25.96
CA ILE A 119 8.94 -45.51 -24.57
C ILE A 119 7.67 -46.33 -24.42
N LYS A 120 7.75 -47.51 -23.85
CA LYS A 120 6.60 -48.41 -23.60
C LYS A 120 5.93 -48.16 -22.24
N ASN A 121 6.56 -47.40 -21.35
CA ASN A 121 6.14 -47.28 -19.97
C ASN A 121 5.20 -46.08 -19.74
N ASN A 122 4.12 -46.30 -18.96
CA ASN A 122 3.14 -45.25 -18.61
C ASN A 122 3.56 -44.45 -17.37
N GLN A 123 4.76 -44.64 -16.86
CA GLN A 123 5.29 -43.92 -15.70
C GLN A 123 5.66 -42.49 -16.05
N LEU A 124 5.18 -41.57 -15.24
CA LEU A 124 5.48 -40.15 -15.39
C LEU A 124 6.96 -39.84 -15.15
N SER A 125 7.56 -40.44 -14.15
CA SER A 125 8.97 -40.28 -13.80
C SER A 125 9.90 -40.60 -14.96
N THR A 126 9.65 -41.74 -15.65
CA THR A 126 10.40 -42.15 -16.85
C THR A 126 10.21 -41.13 -17.99
N PHE A 127 8.97 -40.66 -18.19
CA PHE A 127 8.67 -39.64 -19.20
C PHE A 127 9.40 -38.32 -18.90
N LEU A 128 9.35 -37.80 -17.67
CA LEU A 128 9.99 -36.54 -17.30
C LEU A 128 11.51 -36.60 -17.49
N LYS A 129 12.13 -37.74 -17.14
CA LYS A 129 13.57 -37.95 -17.35
C LYS A 129 13.96 -37.84 -18.81
N GLN A 130 13.20 -38.50 -19.70
CA GLN A 130 13.48 -38.50 -21.14
C GLN A 130 13.09 -37.18 -21.81
N ALA A 131 11.98 -36.57 -21.40
CA ALA A 131 11.54 -35.26 -21.89
C ALA A 131 12.53 -34.14 -21.56
N LYS A 132 13.31 -34.29 -20.48
CA LYS A 132 14.35 -33.31 -20.11
C LYS A 132 15.52 -33.29 -21.10
N GLU A 133 15.72 -34.35 -21.88
CA GLU A 133 16.75 -34.42 -22.94
C GLU A 133 16.28 -33.68 -24.23
N VAL A 134 14.99 -33.36 -24.33
CA VAL A 134 14.43 -32.62 -25.47
C VAL A 134 14.50 -31.14 -25.21
N PRO A 135 15.20 -30.34 -26.05
CA PRO A 135 15.42 -28.92 -25.79
C PRO A 135 14.14 -28.11 -25.55
N GLU A 136 13.06 -28.42 -26.30
CA GLU A 136 11.77 -27.72 -26.21
C GLU A 136 11.01 -28.05 -24.92
N LEU A 137 11.15 -29.30 -24.41
CA LEU A 137 10.47 -29.76 -23.22
C LEU A 137 11.28 -29.53 -21.93
N LYS A 138 12.59 -29.43 -22.04
CA LYS A 138 13.50 -29.22 -20.91
C LYS A 138 13.08 -28.05 -20.00
N LYS A 139 12.58 -26.97 -20.60
CA LYS A 139 12.12 -25.77 -19.88
C LYS A 139 10.80 -25.99 -19.15
N LEU A 140 10.05 -27.02 -19.49
CA LEU A 140 8.76 -27.34 -18.87
C LEU A 140 8.88 -28.40 -17.75
N ILE A 141 10.09 -28.82 -17.41
CA ILE A 141 10.32 -29.91 -16.43
C ILE A 141 11.25 -29.35 -15.33
N SER A 142 10.89 -29.61 -14.08
CA SER A 142 11.69 -29.21 -12.93
C SER A 142 13.06 -29.86 -12.89
N LYS A 143 14.03 -29.24 -12.24
CA LYS A 143 15.40 -29.79 -12.13
C LYS A 143 15.43 -31.10 -11.39
N ASP A 144 14.57 -31.32 -10.42
CA ASP A 144 14.46 -32.50 -9.56
C ASP A 144 13.52 -33.59 -10.13
N LEU A 145 12.91 -33.34 -11.29
CA LEU A 145 11.98 -34.25 -11.96
C LEU A 145 10.70 -34.57 -11.15
N LYS A 146 10.34 -33.72 -10.17
CA LYS A 146 9.16 -33.95 -9.32
C LYS A 146 7.93 -33.18 -9.77
N SER A 147 8.10 -32.19 -10.63
CA SER A 147 7.03 -31.35 -11.14
C SER A 147 7.25 -31.00 -12.62
N PHE A 148 6.21 -30.54 -13.25
CA PHE A 148 6.26 -30.00 -14.61
C PHE A 148 5.38 -28.77 -14.76
N LEU A 149 5.69 -27.96 -15.77
CA LEU A 149 5.03 -26.72 -16.05
C LEU A 149 3.93 -26.91 -17.10
N VAL A 150 2.75 -26.37 -16.80
CA VAL A 150 1.66 -26.16 -17.75
C VAL A 150 1.50 -24.67 -17.97
N ILE A 151 1.44 -24.23 -19.22
CA ILE A 151 1.33 -22.84 -19.59
C ILE A 151 -0.05 -22.60 -20.20
N ILE A 152 -0.79 -21.64 -19.64
CA ILE A 152 -2.05 -21.18 -20.20
C ILE A 152 -1.81 -19.79 -20.78
N SER A 153 -2.15 -19.60 -22.04
CA SER A 153 -2.01 -18.30 -22.71
C SER A 153 -3.38 -17.74 -23.05
N PHE A 154 -3.58 -16.45 -22.78
CA PHE A 154 -4.81 -15.72 -23.02
C PHE A 154 -4.53 -14.52 -23.92
N ASP A 155 -5.45 -14.14 -24.76
CA ASP A 155 -5.30 -12.97 -25.63
C ASP A 155 -5.50 -11.64 -24.86
N ASP A 156 -6.39 -11.64 -23.85
CA ASP A 156 -6.63 -10.49 -22.99
C ASP A 156 -6.71 -10.92 -21.53
N PHE A 157 -5.83 -10.34 -20.70
CA PHE A 157 -5.74 -10.66 -19.28
C PHE A 157 -6.77 -9.93 -18.41
N LYS A 158 -7.24 -8.75 -18.86
CA LYS A 158 -8.18 -7.93 -18.08
C LYS A 158 -9.56 -8.59 -17.91
N SER A 159 -9.87 -9.55 -18.77
CA SER A 159 -11.14 -10.30 -18.73
C SER A 159 -11.08 -11.59 -17.87
N ILE A 160 -9.94 -11.87 -17.21
CA ILE A 160 -9.73 -13.14 -16.51
C ILE A 160 -10.13 -13.00 -15.04
N ASP A 161 -11.05 -13.84 -14.63
CA ASP A 161 -11.44 -14.02 -13.23
C ASP A 161 -10.43 -14.97 -12.55
N ILE A 162 -9.51 -14.37 -11.78
CA ILE A 162 -8.43 -15.11 -11.10
C ILE A 162 -8.99 -15.98 -9.96
N ASP A 163 -10.02 -15.52 -9.26
CA ASP A 163 -10.66 -16.29 -8.20
C ASP A 163 -11.31 -17.56 -8.76
N TYR A 164 -11.92 -17.47 -9.93
CA TYR A 164 -12.44 -18.63 -10.65
C TYR A 164 -11.32 -19.60 -11.03
N LEU A 165 -10.21 -19.11 -11.57
CA LEU A 165 -9.07 -19.98 -11.90
C LEU A 165 -8.49 -20.66 -10.65
N ASN A 166 -8.33 -19.91 -9.56
CA ASN A 166 -7.90 -20.47 -8.28
C ASN A 166 -8.85 -21.56 -7.78
N SER A 167 -10.17 -21.37 -7.94
CA SER A 167 -11.16 -22.37 -7.56
C SER A 167 -11.05 -23.68 -8.34
N ILE A 168 -10.63 -23.61 -9.62
CA ILE A 168 -10.37 -24.82 -10.45
C ILE A 168 -9.09 -25.51 -9.98
N PHE A 169 -8.01 -24.75 -9.79
CA PHE A 169 -6.69 -25.33 -9.51
C PHE A 169 -6.54 -25.86 -8.08
N GLN A 170 -7.37 -25.39 -7.14
CA GLN A 170 -7.39 -25.87 -5.75
C GLN A 170 -8.35 -27.05 -5.53
N ARG A 171 -9.05 -27.52 -6.56
CA ARG A 171 -9.93 -28.70 -6.43
C ARG A 171 -9.10 -29.95 -6.06
N PRO A 172 -9.55 -30.73 -5.08
CA PRO A 172 -8.91 -31.99 -4.77
C PRO A 172 -8.86 -32.91 -6.00
N SER A 173 -7.70 -33.44 -6.28
CA SER A 173 -7.50 -34.45 -7.36
C SER A 173 -6.78 -35.68 -6.80
N PRO A 174 -7.17 -36.88 -7.13
CA PRO A 174 -6.47 -38.10 -6.69
C PRO A 174 -5.08 -38.20 -7.30
N GLU A 175 -4.85 -37.57 -8.45
CA GLU A 175 -3.62 -37.69 -9.23
C GLU A 175 -2.64 -36.53 -9.01
N ILE A 176 -3.15 -35.36 -8.59
CA ILE A 176 -2.38 -34.12 -8.46
C ILE A 176 -2.35 -33.70 -6.99
N LYS A 177 -1.16 -33.63 -6.43
CA LYS A 177 -0.92 -33.19 -5.04
C LYS A 177 -1.16 -31.73 -4.85
N LYS A 178 -0.63 -30.91 -5.79
CA LYS A 178 -0.68 -29.46 -5.68
C LYS A 178 -0.46 -28.83 -7.06
N ILE A 179 -1.14 -27.73 -7.30
CA ILE A 179 -0.87 -26.83 -8.43
C ILE A 179 -0.45 -25.49 -7.85
N ASN A 180 0.77 -25.06 -8.11
CA ASN A 180 1.25 -23.72 -7.79
C ASN A 180 1.03 -22.84 -9.02
N ILE A 181 0.44 -21.66 -8.79
CA ILE A 181 0.11 -20.71 -9.86
C ILE A 181 1.13 -19.60 -9.85
N PHE A 182 1.68 -19.29 -11.01
CA PHE A 182 2.53 -18.15 -11.24
C PHE A 182 2.05 -17.36 -12.47
N SER A 183 1.63 -16.13 -12.24
CA SER A 183 1.30 -15.19 -13.32
C SER A 183 1.45 -13.77 -12.82
N ILE A 184 1.69 -12.81 -13.73
CA ILE A 184 1.75 -11.40 -13.38
C ILE A 184 0.44 -10.96 -12.73
N ALA A 185 -0.72 -11.33 -13.28
CA ALA A 185 -2.00 -10.94 -12.69
C ALA A 185 -2.29 -11.61 -11.32
N HIS A 186 -1.86 -12.86 -11.12
CA HIS A 186 -1.96 -13.47 -9.79
C HIS A 186 -1.03 -12.76 -8.80
N LEU A 187 0.12 -12.32 -9.26
CA LEU A 187 1.04 -11.49 -8.49
C LEU A 187 0.39 -10.14 -8.13
N GLU A 188 -0.17 -9.43 -9.10
CA GLU A 188 -0.83 -8.14 -8.92
C GLU A 188 -1.98 -8.22 -7.91
N THR A 189 -2.88 -9.19 -8.04
CA THR A 189 -3.99 -9.40 -7.09
C THR A 189 -3.49 -9.79 -5.70
N SER A 190 -2.42 -10.58 -5.61
CA SER A 190 -1.81 -10.96 -4.35
C SER A 190 -1.14 -9.77 -3.66
N ILE A 191 -0.38 -8.97 -4.40
CA ILE A 191 0.24 -7.73 -3.90
C ILE A 191 -0.85 -6.76 -3.42
N GLU A 192 -1.90 -6.55 -4.23
CA GLU A 192 -3.04 -5.72 -3.85
C GLU A 192 -3.60 -6.12 -2.48
N LYS A 193 -3.90 -7.40 -2.31
CA LYS A 193 -4.46 -7.94 -1.07
C LYS A 193 -3.52 -7.76 0.13
N TYR A 194 -2.24 -8.08 -0.04
CA TYR A 194 -1.26 -7.98 1.04
C TYR A 194 -0.96 -6.52 1.39
N VAL A 195 -0.70 -5.67 0.41
CA VAL A 195 -0.39 -4.25 0.66
C VAL A 195 -1.58 -3.52 1.27
N THR A 196 -2.79 -3.74 0.76
CA THR A 196 -4.00 -3.15 1.35
C THR A 196 -4.16 -3.59 2.81
N LYS A 197 -3.97 -4.88 3.11
CA LYS A 197 -4.01 -5.40 4.48
C LYS A 197 -2.95 -4.74 5.37
N ASP A 198 -1.73 -4.62 4.88
CA ASP A 198 -0.62 -4.04 5.64
C ASP A 198 -0.85 -2.54 5.90
N VAL A 199 -1.35 -1.78 4.93
CA VAL A 199 -1.71 -0.36 5.12
C VAL A 199 -2.85 -0.20 6.11
N ILE A 200 -3.88 -1.05 6.05
CA ILE A 200 -4.97 -1.04 7.04
C ILE A 200 -4.42 -1.35 8.43
N ASN A 201 -3.60 -2.39 8.58
CA ASN A 201 -3.00 -2.76 9.86
C ASN A 201 -2.11 -1.65 10.42
N LEU A 202 -1.29 -1.02 9.57
CA LEU A 202 -0.45 0.13 9.95
C LEU A 202 -1.31 1.30 10.40
N THR A 203 -2.36 1.64 9.67
CA THR A 203 -3.29 2.72 10.01
C THR A 203 -3.97 2.46 11.35
N LEU A 204 -4.47 1.23 11.58
CA LEU A 204 -5.05 0.83 12.86
C LEU A 204 -4.04 0.91 14.01
N LEU A 205 -2.81 0.46 13.80
CA LEU A 205 -1.74 0.54 14.79
C LEU A 205 -1.43 2.00 15.16
N ILE A 206 -1.37 2.90 14.18
CA ILE A 206 -1.21 4.35 14.39
C ILE A 206 -2.36 4.89 15.24
N LEU A 207 -3.60 4.56 14.88
CA LEU A 207 -4.80 5.02 15.61
C LEU A 207 -4.80 4.51 17.07
N ILE A 208 -4.48 3.24 17.28
CA ILE A 208 -4.41 2.65 18.64
C ILE A 208 -3.32 3.34 19.45
N PHE A 209 -2.11 3.47 18.90
CA PHE A 209 -0.98 4.09 19.59
C PHE A 209 -1.31 5.54 20.02
N PHE A 210 -1.82 6.35 19.10
CA PHE A 210 -2.17 7.73 19.40
C PHE A 210 -3.39 7.84 20.32
N SER A 211 -4.37 6.95 20.22
CA SER A 211 -5.50 6.90 21.15
C SER A 211 -5.03 6.61 22.58
N LEU A 212 -4.15 5.62 22.75
CA LEU A 212 -3.52 5.33 24.03
C LEU A 212 -2.71 6.53 24.55
N TYR A 213 -1.90 7.14 23.69
CA TYR A 213 -1.14 8.34 24.05
C TYR A 213 -2.06 9.45 24.58
N ILE A 214 -3.18 9.74 23.90
CA ILE A 214 -4.14 10.78 24.32
C ILE A 214 -4.83 10.40 25.63
N ILE A 215 -5.26 9.15 25.80
CA ILE A 215 -5.88 8.70 27.05
C ILE A 215 -4.92 8.86 28.23
N PHE A 216 -3.66 8.44 28.07
CA PHE A 216 -2.67 8.55 29.14
C PHE A 216 -2.24 9.99 29.42
N SER A 217 -2.12 10.83 28.38
CA SER A 217 -1.68 12.21 28.50
C SER A 217 -2.76 13.14 29.00
N PHE A 218 -3.96 13.05 28.47
CA PHE A 218 -5.04 13.99 28.75
C PHE A 218 -6.05 13.47 29.79
N ARG A 219 -6.18 12.15 29.94
CA ARG A 219 -7.14 11.51 30.86
C ARG A 219 -8.56 12.06 30.71
N ASP A 220 -8.94 12.44 29.50
CA ASP A 220 -10.23 13.04 29.19
C ASP A 220 -10.73 12.48 27.86
N PHE A 221 -11.89 11.81 27.89
CA PHE A 221 -12.51 11.21 26.71
C PHE A 221 -12.85 12.27 25.63
N LYS A 222 -13.05 13.50 26.02
CA LYS A 222 -13.31 14.61 25.07
C LYS A 222 -12.11 14.91 24.16
N ALA A 223 -10.89 14.62 24.63
CA ALA A 223 -9.70 14.71 23.79
C ALA A 223 -9.71 13.66 22.67
N LEU A 224 -10.25 12.46 22.93
CA LEU A 224 -10.46 11.45 21.89
C LEU A 224 -11.52 11.87 20.86
N ILE A 225 -12.60 12.49 21.31
CA ILE A 225 -13.63 13.04 20.40
C ILE A 225 -13.01 14.12 19.51
N PHE A 226 -12.20 15.02 20.08
CA PHE A 226 -11.48 16.03 19.31
C PHE A 226 -10.60 15.38 18.25
N MET A 227 -9.80 14.39 18.64
CA MET A 227 -8.93 13.63 17.73
C MET A 227 -9.73 12.93 16.63
N GLY A 228 -10.85 12.30 16.96
CA GLY A 228 -11.71 11.63 16.00
C GLY A 228 -12.16 12.55 14.86
N PHE A 229 -12.66 13.74 15.20
CA PHE A 229 -13.08 14.72 14.21
C PHE A 229 -11.92 15.29 13.38
N THR A 230 -10.78 15.55 14.01
CA THR A 230 -9.60 16.08 13.31
C THR A 230 -8.93 15.03 12.40
N ILE A 231 -9.17 13.75 12.59
CA ILE A 231 -8.70 12.65 11.74
C ILE A 231 -9.64 12.41 10.55
N LEU A 232 -10.96 12.42 10.80
CA LEU A 232 -11.95 12.14 9.73
C LEU A 232 -11.83 13.11 8.55
N GLY A 233 -11.55 14.38 8.82
CA GLY A 233 -11.40 15.39 7.77
C GLY A 233 -10.27 15.07 6.78
N PRO A 234 -9.03 14.94 7.25
CA PRO A 234 -7.88 14.63 6.40
C PRO A 234 -8.01 13.33 5.61
N ILE A 235 -8.57 12.28 6.20
CA ILE A 235 -8.84 11.04 5.47
C ILE A 235 -9.85 11.30 4.35
N SER A 236 -10.95 11.98 4.66
CA SER A 236 -12.01 12.29 3.68
C SER A 236 -11.48 13.14 2.54
N ILE A 237 -10.66 14.16 2.84
CA ILE A 237 -10.10 15.03 1.81
C ILE A 237 -9.08 14.30 0.93
N SER A 238 -8.32 13.36 1.50
CA SER A 238 -7.41 12.51 0.71
C SER A 238 -8.18 11.71 -0.35
N LEU A 239 -9.33 11.13 0.01
CA LEU A 239 -10.23 10.45 -0.92
C LEU A 239 -10.76 11.40 -2.01
N LEU A 240 -11.12 12.64 -1.62
CA LEU A 240 -11.53 13.67 -2.59
C LEU A 240 -10.43 14.01 -3.58
N VAL A 241 -9.19 14.13 -3.13
CA VAL A 241 -8.05 14.44 -4.02
C VAL A 241 -7.89 13.33 -5.07
N PHE A 242 -7.96 12.05 -4.67
CA PHE A 242 -7.94 10.93 -5.62
C PHE A 242 -9.08 11.03 -6.64
N TYR A 243 -10.29 11.33 -6.17
CA TYR A 243 -11.46 11.44 -7.02
C TYR A 243 -11.35 12.59 -8.04
N PHE A 244 -11.01 13.81 -7.59
CA PHE A 244 -10.92 14.98 -8.47
C PHE A 244 -9.76 14.90 -9.46
N LEU A 245 -8.66 14.28 -9.09
CA LEU A 245 -7.54 14.06 -10.01
C LEU A 245 -7.78 12.86 -10.94
N ASN A 246 -8.88 12.14 -10.74
CA ASN A 246 -9.20 10.91 -11.47
C ASN A 246 -8.06 9.88 -11.47
N VAL A 247 -7.39 9.77 -10.33
CA VAL A 247 -6.27 8.85 -10.13
C VAL A 247 -6.76 7.64 -9.32
N GLN A 248 -6.45 6.45 -9.81
CA GLN A 248 -6.72 5.22 -9.08
C GLN A 248 -5.71 5.05 -7.95
N VAL A 249 -6.15 4.45 -6.84
CA VAL A 249 -5.25 4.14 -5.73
C VAL A 249 -4.32 3.01 -6.15
N ASN A 250 -3.02 3.28 -6.19
CA ASN A 250 -1.98 2.30 -6.51
C ASN A 250 -1.19 1.90 -5.25
N LEU A 251 -0.25 0.95 -5.41
CA LEU A 251 0.56 0.40 -4.32
C LEU A 251 1.27 1.45 -3.46
N ILE A 252 1.82 2.48 -4.09
CA ILE A 252 2.57 3.54 -3.40
C ILE A 252 1.60 4.57 -2.83
N SER A 253 0.58 4.94 -3.60
CA SER A 253 -0.35 5.98 -3.19
C SER A 253 -1.27 5.58 -2.02
N LEU A 254 -1.38 4.28 -1.68
CA LEU A 254 -1.99 3.83 -0.42
C LEU A 254 -1.30 4.44 0.82
N LEU A 255 -0.01 4.75 0.74
CA LEU A 255 0.73 5.36 1.85
C LEU A 255 0.32 6.81 2.14
N VAL A 256 -0.43 7.46 1.25
CA VAL A 256 -0.99 8.81 1.50
C VAL A 256 -1.81 8.82 2.79
N PHE A 257 -2.65 7.81 3.01
CA PHE A 257 -3.55 7.77 4.17
C PHE A 257 -2.82 7.76 5.52
N PRO A 258 -1.87 6.85 5.79
CA PRO A 258 -1.13 6.88 7.05
C PRO A 258 -0.27 8.13 7.21
N ILE A 259 0.29 8.69 6.13
CA ILE A 259 1.11 9.91 6.20
C ILE A 259 0.27 11.11 6.61
N VAL A 260 -0.85 11.34 5.92
CA VAL A 260 -1.78 12.43 6.24
C VAL A 260 -2.36 12.28 7.64
N LEU A 261 -2.67 11.03 8.04
CA LEU A 261 -3.15 10.72 9.38
C LEU A 261 -2.14 11.11 10.46
N ILE A 262 -0.86 10.77 10.30
CA ILE A 262 0.19 11.08 11.28
C ILE A 262 0.33 12.60 11.46
N LEU A 263 0.30 13.38 10.37
CA LEU A 263 0.38 14.84 10.46
C LEU A 263 -0.85 15.42 11.14
N ALA A 264 -2.04 14.99 10.79
CA ALA A 264 -3.29 15.43 11.43
C ALA A 264 -3.30 15.13 12.94
N LEU A 265 -2.79 13.97 13.34
CA LEU A 265 -2.62 13.61 14.74
C LEU A 265 -1.60 14.51 15.44
N SER A 266 -0.47 14.79 14.80
CA SER A 266 0.55 15.70 15.32
C SER A 266 -0.01 17.09 15.58
N ASP A 267 -0.69 17.68 14.60
CA ASP A 267 -1.32 19.00 14.74
C ASP A 267 -2.41 18.99 15.82
N SER A 268 -3.20 17.94 15.89
CA SER A 268 -4.23 17.76 16.92
C SER A 268 -3.63 17.74 18.33
N ILE A 269 -2.51 17.04 18.54
CA ILE A 269 -1.80 16.96 19.81
C ILE A 269 -1.24 18.35 20.19
N HIS A 270 -0.66 19.06 19.24
CA HIS A 270 -0.16 20.41 19.47
C HIS A 270 -1.28 21.36 19.91
N LEU A 271 -2.42 21.34 19.23
CA LEU A 271 -3.58 22.16 19.57
C LEU A 271 -4.16 21.80 20.96
N LEU A 272 -4.30 20.49 21.26
CA LEU A 272 -4.78 20.03 22.57
C LEU A 272 -3.82 20.43 23.69
N THR A 273 -2.52 20.24 23.50
CA THR A 273 -1.49 20.59 24.46
C THR A 273 -1.47 22.09 24.71
N GLY A 274 -1.54 22.89 23.64
CA GLY A 274 -1.68 24.34 23.72
C GLY A 274 -2.93 24.77 24.47
N TYR A 275 -4.06 24.14 24.20
CA TYR A 275 -5.32 24.44 24.87
C TYR A 275 -5.25 24.20 26.38
N VAL A 276 -4.62 23.13 26.82
CA VAL A 276 -4.44 22.85 28.25
C VAL A 276 -3.37 23.75 28.87
N LYS A 277 -2.28 24.08 28.14
CA LYS A 277 -1.26 25.02 28.60
C LYS A 277 -1.84 26.39 28.95
N PHE A 278 -2.79 26.87 28.16
CA PHE A 278 -3.47 28.16 28.40
C PHE A 278 -4.71 28.06 29.31
N LYS A 279 -4.78 27.01 30.17
CA LYS A 279 -5.91 26.83 31.12
C LYS A 279 -6.18 27.98 32.07
N HIS A 280 -5.18 28.83 32.31
CA HIS A 280 -5.32 30.07 33.13
C HIS A 280 -6.28 31.10 32.50
N ILE A 281 -6.50 31.05 31.19
CA ILE A 281 -7.47 31.87 30.49
C ILE A 281 -8.86 31.26 30.66
N LYS A 282 -9.72 31.86 31.47
CA LYS A 282 -11.06 31.34 31.77
C LYS A 282 -12.02 31.42 30.58
N ASN A 283 -11.93 32.52 29.78
CA ASN A 283 -12.73 32.64 28.57
C ASN A 283 -12.21 31.69 27.48
N ARG A 284 -13.09 30.79 27.00
CA ARG A 284 -12.74 29.73 26.08
C ARG A 284 -12.43 30.25 24.67
N ASP A 285 -13.18 31.26 24.24
CA ASP A 285 -12.98 31.86 22.90
C ASP A 285 -11.60 32.53 22.84
N ILE A 286 -11.26 33.33 23.85
CA ILE A 286 -9.93 33.96 23.98
C ILE A 286 -8.82 32.90 24.11
N ARG A 287 -9.08 31.85 24.90
CA ARG A 287 -8.15 30.72 25.03
C ARG A 287 -7.89 30.04 23.68
N THR A 288 -8.95 29.69 22.94
CA THR A 288 -8.86 29.07 21.63
C THR A 288 -8.15 30.00 20.64
N GLU A 289 -8.49 31.28 20.63
CA GLU A 289 -7.79 32.28 19.81
C GLU A 289 -6.30 32.27 20.05
N LYS A 290 -5.87 32.25 21.30
CA LYS A 290 -4.45 32.24 21.65
C LYS A 290 -3.76 30.94 21.24
N VAL A 291 -4.45 29.80 21.33
CA VAL A 291 -3.93 28.51 20.83
C VAL A 291 -3.73 28.56 19.32
N ILE A 292 -4.77 28.93 18.58
CA ILE A 292 -4.68 29.01 17.11
C ILE A 292 -3.58 29.99 16.69
N ALA A 293 -3.53 31.18 17.28
CA ALA A 293 -2.50 32.18 16.97
C ALA A 293 -1.06 31.65 17.16
N ASN A 294 -0.83 30.84 18.21
CA ASN A 294 0.51 30.32 18.49
C ASN A 294 0.92 29.15 17.60
N TYR A 295 -0.02 28.30 17.19
CA TYR A 295 0.30 27.07 16.47
C TYR A 295 0.05 27.15 14.96
N PHE A 296 -0.76 28.11 14.47
CA PHE A 296 -1.09 28.24 13.06
C PHE A 296 0.14 28.39 12.17
N ILE A 297 1.00 29.37 12.46
CA ILE A 297 2.18 29.63 11.63
C ILE A 297 3.21 28.49 11.67
N PRO A 298 3.59 27.96 12.85
CA PRO A 298 4.49 26.79 12.89
C PRO A 298 3.94 25.58 12.14
N SER A 299 2.66 25.24 12.33
CA SER A 299 2.04 24.12 11.62
C SER A 299 1.94 24.37 10.11
N PHE A 300 1.62 25.61 9.68
CA PHE A 300 1.60 25.97 8.26
C PHE A 300 2.97 25.72 7.60
N PHE A 301 4.04 26.22 8.19
CA PHE A 301 5.38 26.00 7.63
C PHE A 301 5.80 24.53 7.68
N SER A 302 5.41 23.78 8.70
CA SER A 302 5.64 22.34 8.77
C SER A 302 4.93 21.61 7.64
N SER A 303 3.64 21.87 7.43
CA SER A 303 2.85 21.27 6.35
C SER A 303 3.35 21.73 4.98
N LEU A 304 3.73 22.99 4.83
CA LEU A 304 4.28 23.52 3.58
C LEU A 304 5.60 22.87 3.19
N THR A 305 6.54 22.76 4.12
CA THR A 305 7.85 22.13 3.85
C THR A 305 7.72 20.65 3.55
N THR A 306 6.84 19.95 4.27
CA THR A 306 6.56 18.54 4.02
C THR A 306 5.85 18.35 2.68
N SER A 307 4.86 19.19 2.37
CA SER A 307 4.17 19.20 1.08
C SER A 307 5.14 19.45 -0.08
N ALA A 308 6.04 20.42 0.05
CA ALA A 308 7.07 20.70 -0.96
C ALA A 308 8.02 19.52 -1.17
N ALA A 309 8.38 18.81 -0.08
CA ALA A 309 9.21 17.61 -0.18
C ALA A 309 8.49 16.49 -0.97
N PHE A 310 7.20 16.25 -0.71
CA PHE A 310 6.43 15.28 -1.51
C PHE A 310 6.21 15.74 -2.95
N LEU A 311 6.00 17.04 -3.17
CA LEU A 311 5.83 17.60 -4.52
C LEU A 311 7.11 17.41 -5.36
N SER A 312 8.29 17.37 -4.75
CA SER A 312 9.52 17.09 -5.47
C SER A 312 9.51 15.73 -6.18
N PHE A 313 8.80 14.73 -5.65
CA PHE A 313 8.67 13.44 -6.33
C PHE A 313 7.92 13.55 -7.66
N TYR A 314 6.97 14.48 -7.78
CA TYR A 314 6.29 14.74 -9.04
C TYR A 314 7.23 15.28 -10.12
N PHE A 315 8.18 16.15 -9.75
CA PHE A 315 9.06 16.81 -10.72
C PHE A 315 10.33 16.01 -11.03
N PHE A 316 10.84 15.24 -10.06
CA PHE A 316 12.17 14.61 -10.16
C PHE A 316 12.14 13.08 -10.24
N ASN A 317 10.97 12.47 -10.44
CA ASN A 317 10.87 11.03 -10.59
C ASN A 317 10.27 10.66 -11.95
N ASP A 318 10.70 9.54 -12.53
CA ASP A 318 10.20 9.06 -13.81
C ASP A 318 9.07 8.02 -13.66
N SER A 319 8.89 7.44 -12.46
CA SER A 319 7.80 6.51 -12.19
C SER A 319 6.48 7.25 -11.98
N VAL A 320 5.47 6.93 -12.78
CA VAL A 320 4.13 7.53 -12.69
C VAL A 320 3.51 7.33 -11.30
N PHE A 321 3.73 6.17 -10.67
CA PHE A 321 3.21 5.90 -9.33
C PHE A 321 3.82 6.81 -8.26
N ILE A 322 5.13 7.07 -8.36
CA ILE A 322 5.81 7.96 -7.42
C ILE A 322 5.43 9.42 -7.69
N GLN A 323 5.27 9.82 -8.94
CA GLN A 323 4.75 11.15 -9.30
C GLN A 323 3.34 11.37 -8.73
N GLN A 324 2.42 10.44 -8.96
CA GLN A 324 1.05 10.50 -8.44
C GLN A 324 1.04 10.55 -6.91
N PHE A 325 1.80 9.69 -6.25
CA PHE A 325 1.95 9.67 -4.80
C PHE A 325 2.44 11.01 -4.27
N GLY A 326 3.48 11.59 -4.88
CA GLY A 326 4.04 12.87 -4.48
C GLY A 326 3.05 14.02 -4.62
N MET A 327 2.37 14.10 -5.76
CA MET A 327 1.38 15.13 -6.04
C MET A 327 0.17 15.03 -5.09
N ILE A 328 -0.40 13.84 -4.96
CA ILE A 328 -1.58 13.63 -4.11
C ILE A 328 -1.26 13.89 -2.65
N THR A 329 -0.12 13.38 -2.16
CA THR A 329 0.31 13.61 -0.77
C THR A 329 0.51 15.09 -0.51
N SER A 330 1.19 15.79 -1.41
CA SER A 330 1.44 17.23 -1.29
C SER A 330 0.14 18.04 -1.15
N ILE A 331 -0.82 17.79 -2.03
CA ILE A 331 -2.13 18.47 -1.99
C ILE A 331 -2.90 18.08 -0.72
N ALA A 332 -2.93 16.79 -0.38
CA ALA A 332 -3.65 16.29 0.80
C ALA A 332 -3.11 16.88 2.10
N LEU A 333 -1.79 17.06 2.25
CA LEU A 333 -1.17 17.68 3.41
C LEU A 333 -1.52 19.15 3.58
N MET A 334 -1.55 19.93 2.49
CA MET A 334 -1.97 21.32 2.57
C MET A 334 -3.45 21.46 2.93
N LEU A 335 -4.28 20.59 2.38
CA LEU A 335 -5.72 20.57 2.70
C LEU A 335 -5.98 20.04 4.11
N GLU A 336 -5.20 19.07 4.59
CA GLU A 336 -5.23 18.58 5.97
C GLU A 336 -5.03 19.71 6.96
N PHE A 337 -3.96 20.48 6.81
CA PHE A 337 -3.68 21.66 7.63
C PHE A 337 -4.89 22.61 7.67
N LEU A 338 -5.43 22.97 6.49
CA LEU A 338 -6.58 23.88 6.40
C LEU A 338 -7.81 23.33 7.14
N ILE A 339 -8.09 22.04 7.02
CA ILE A 339 -9.23 21.41 7.68
C ILE A 339 -9.04 21.36 9.18
N VAL A 340 -7.90 20.86 9.67
CA VAL A 340 -7.64 20.76 11.11
C VAL A 340 -7.77 22.12 11.79
N PHE A 341 -7.16 23.15 11.22
CA PHE A 341 -7.25 24.51 11.78
C PHE A 341 -8.61 25.18 11.60
N SER A 342 -9.42 24.76 10.64
CA SER A 342 -10.79 25.25 10.46
C SER A 342 -11.77 24.65 11.47
N ILE A 343 -11.65 23.36 11.79
CA ILE A 343 -12.57 22.66 12.71
C ILE A 343 -12.14 22.75 14.18
N ALA A 344 -10.85 22.85 14.45
CA ALA A 344 -10.31 22.89 15.81
C ALA A 344 -10.91 24.00 16.69
N PRO A 345 -11.13 25.25 16.24
CA PRO A 345 -11.74 26.29 17.06
C PRO A 345 -13.13 25.91 17.56
N PHE A 346 -13.97 25.33 16.73
CA PHE A 346 -15.30 24.88 17.12
C PHE A 346 -15.22 23.79 18.19
N LEU A 347 -14.35 22.79 18.00
CA LEU A 347 -14.20 21.68 18.92
C LEU A 347 -13.61 22.13 20.27
N LEU A 348 -12.55 22.95 20.24
CA LEU A 348 -11.88 23.42 21.46
C LEU A 348 -12.79 24.31 22.33
N THR A 349 -13.64 25.13 21.72
CA THR A 349 -14.60 25.97 22.47
C THR A 349 -15.71 25.14 23.13
N ARG A 350 -16.11 24.01 22.53
CA ARG A 350 -17.20 23.13 23.01
C ARG A 350 -16.73 22.03 23.94
N LEU A 351 -15.58 21.41 23.65
CA LEU A 351 -15.03 20.32 24.43
C LEU A 351 -14.25 20.88 25.62
N HIS A 352 -14.73 20.62 26.84
CA HIS A 352 -14.06 21.05 28.07
C HIS A 352 -12.94 20.08 28.44
N ILE A 353 -11.77 20.22 27.83
CA ILE A 353 -10.62 19.37 28.11
C ILE A 353 -9.87 19.95 29.32
N LYS A 354 -9.75 19.16 30.38
CA LYS A 354 -9.37 19.66 31.70
C LYS A 354 -7.91 19.43 32.11
N LYS A 355 -7.23 18.38 31.68
CA LYS A 355 -5.93 17.98 32.27
C LYS A 355 -4.90 17.49 31.25
N ILE A 356 -3.64 17.82 31.48
CA ILE A 356 -2.46 17.07 31.04
C ILE A 356 -1.85 16.42 32.28
N ASN A 357 -1.32 15.22 32.16
CA ASN A 357 -0.55 14.58 33.20
C ASN A 357 0.89 15.07 33.10
N ASP A 358 1.22 16.15 33.81
CA ASP A 358 2.56 16.76 33.81
C ASP A 358 3.64 15.84 34.39
N TYR A 359 3.25 14.73 35.00
CA TYR A 359 4.17 13.85 35.76
C TYR A 359 5.24 13.17 34.89
N ASN A 360 4.86 12.74 33.66
CA ASN A 360 5.78 11.96 32.83
C ASN A 360 6.80 12.80 32.06
N ILE A 361 6.47 14.00 31.70
CA ILE A 361 7.36 14.90 30.94
C ILE A 361 8.58 15.29 31.78
N ASN A 362 8.36 15.62 33.02
CA ASN A 362 9.45 15.97 33.94
C ASN A 362 10.38 14.80 34.23
N MET A 363 9.85 13.59 34.33
CA MET A 363 10.66 12.38 34.54
C MET A 363 11.57 12.08 33.34
N VAL A 364 11.02 12.12 32.14
CA VAL A 364 11.78 11.91 30.89
C VAL A 364 12.80 13.03 30.69
N SER A 365 12.40 14.28 30.88
CA SER A 365 13.28 15.45 30.79
C SER A 365 14.44 15.34 31.76
N ASN A 366 14.17 15.07 33.03
CA ASN A 366 15.21 14.90 34.05
C ASN A 366 16.17 13.75 33.76
N PHE A 367 15.65 12.61 33.26
CA PHE A 367 16.47 11.47 32.82
C PHE A 367 17.40 11.86 31.66
N LEU A 368 16.87 12.56 30.64
CA LEU A 368 17.66 13.01 29.50
C LEU A 368 18.74 14.03 29.92
N PHE A 369 18.38 15.01 30.75
CA PHE A 369 19.33 16.01 31.25
C PHE A 369 20.40 15.38 32.13
N LYS A 370 20.02 14.46 33.02
CA LYS A 370 20.97 13.76 33.91
C LYS A 370 21.97 12.93 33.12
N ASN A 371 21.52 12.24 32.06
CA ASN A 371 22.31 11.31 31.27
C ASN A 371 22.79 11.90 29.94
N LYS A 372 22.75 13.22 29.76
CA LYS A 372 23.03 13.87 28.46
C LYS A 372 24.35 13.43 27.81
N LYS A 373 25.43 13.35 28.60
CA LYS A 373 26.75 12.93 28.09
C LYS A 373 26.74 11.48 27.57
N THR A 374 26.17 10.54 28.33
CA THR A 374 26.05 9.14 27.93
C THR A 374 25.20 8.97 26.68
N ILE A 375 24.07 9.71 26.59
CA ILE A 375 23.19 9.70 25.43
C ILE A 375 23.91 10.27 24.21
N THR A 376 24.62 11.39 24.36
CA THR A 376 25.39 11.99 23.26
C THR A 376 26.46 11.05 22.74
N VAL A 377 27.25 10.39 23.65
CA VAL A 377 28.23 9.39 23.24
C VAL A 377 27.57 8.21 22.54
N GLY A 378 26.46 7.70 23.06
CA GLY A 378 25.68 6.64 22.38
C GLY A 378 25.23 7.02 20.97
N LEU A 379 24.70 8.23 20.77
CA LEU A 379 24.31 8.74 19.46
C LEU A 379 25.50 8.86 18.50
N ILE A 380 26.66 9.32 18.98
CA ILE A 380 27.89 9.40 18.17
C ILE A 380 28.33 8.00 17.73
N ILE A 381 28.30 7.02 18.63
CA ILE A 381 28.63 5.62 18.30
C ILE A 381 27.68 5.07 17.23
N VAL A 382 26.37 5.28 17.39
CA VAL A 382 25.36 4.87 16.40
C VAL A 382 25.63 5.54 15.04
N LEU A 383 25.95 6.83 15.04
CA LEU A 383 26.23 7.57 13.80
C LEU A 383 27.48 7.03 13.10
N ILE A 384 28.58 6.81 13.83
CA ILE A 384 29.82 6.24 13.27
C ILE A 384 29.56 4.83 12.73
N THR A 385 28.86 3.99 13.50
CA THR A 385 28.50 2.63 13.06
C THR A 385 27.64 2.66 11.81
N SER A 386 26.66 3.56 11.73
CA SER A 386 25.80 3.71 10.54
C SER A 386 26.62 4.13 9.32
N LEU A 387 27.54 5.08 9.45
CA LEU A 387 28.41 5.52 8.36
C LEU A 387 29.32 4.38 7.86
N THR A 388 29.86 3.55 8.76
CA THR A 388 30.69 2.40 8.34
C THR A 388 29.88 1.28 7.67
N LEU A 389 28.58 1.17 7.97
CA LEU A 389 27.70 0.18 7.38
C LEU A 389 27.09 0.60 6.05
N VAL A 390 27.14 1.90 5.69
CA VAL A 390 26.60 2.40 4.40
C VAL A 390 27.20 1.65 3.21
N ASN A 391 28.49 1.34 3.23
CA ASN A 391 29.16 0.60 2.16
C ASN A 391 28.72 -0.86 2.02
N LYS A 392 27.97 -1.40 3.00
CA LYS A 392 27.39 -2.75 2.97
C LYS A 392 25.94 -2.75 2.45
N LEU A 393 25.38 -1.59 2.19
CA LEU A 393 24.05 -1.49 1.60
C LEU A 393 24.10 -1.94 0.16
N SER A 394 23.35 -2.98 -0.19
CA SER A 394 23.15 -3.39 -1.57
C SER A 394 21.72 -3.06 -1.99
N VAL A 395 21.57 -2.34 -3.08
CA VAL A 395 20.26 -2.13 -3.70
C VAL A 395 19.94 -3.40 -4.48
N ARG A 396 18.96 -4.17 -4.00
CA ARG A 396 18.43 -5.31 -4.73
C ARG A 396 17.21 -4.88 -5.52
N THR A 397 17.30 -4.96 -6.82
CA THR A 397 16.21 -4.67 -7.78
C THR A 397 15.58 -5.95 -8.32
N SER A 398 15.94 -7.13 -7.79
CA SER A 398 15.43 -8.40 -8.25
C SER A 398 13.98 -8.62 -7.78
N SER A 399 13.17 -9.20 -8.66
CA SER A 399 11.77 -9.55 -8.39
C SER A 399 11.58 -10.54 -7.24
N ASP A 400 12.66 -11.23 -6.81
CA ASP A 400 12.63 -12.19 -5.69
C ASP A 400 12.21 -11.56 -4.36
N ILE A 401 12.32 -10.22 -4.22
CA ILE A 401 11.92 -9.47 -3.01
C ILE A 401 10.41 -9.56 -2.77
N PHE A 402 9.63 -9.68 -3.85
CA PHE A 402 8.17 -9.75 -3.78
C PHE A 402 7.64 -11.16 -3.50
N PHE A 403 8.51 -12.17 -3.53
CA PHE A 403 8.11 -13.56 -3.29
C PHE A 403 8.61 -14.02 -1.92
N PRO A 404 7.72 -14.45 -1.01
CA PRO A 404 8.16 -15.07 0.23
C PRO A 404 8.93 -16.36 -0.08
N VAL A 405 10.18 -16.42 0.36
CA VAL A 405 11.09 -17.60 0.18
C VAL A 405 10.62 -18.83 0.98
N LYS A 406 9.48 -18.77 1.66
CA LYS A 406 8.89 -19.92 2.36
C LYS A 406 7.76 -20.51 1.54
N SER A 407 8.08 -21.45 0.69
CA SER A 407 7.18 -22.47 0.19
C SER A 407 7.26 -23.71 1.07
#